data_5a6cccb6e3a20ea52db07c552d8cc8c6
#
_entry.id   5a6cccb6e3a20ea52db07c552d8cc8c6
#
_cell.length_a   1.000
_cell.length_b   1.000
_cell.length_c   1.000
_cell.angle_alpha   90.00
_cell.angle_beta   90.00
_cell.angle_gamma   90.00
#
_symmetry.space_group_name_H-M   'P 1'
#
loop_
_entity.id
_entity.type
_entity.pdbx_description
1 polymer ?
#
loop_
_entity_poly.entity_id
_entity_poly.type
_entity_poly.pdbx_seq_one_letter_code
_entity_poly.pdbx_strand_id
1 'polypeptide(L)'
;MNSDTPTTASNRRRFLRLVGAAGAGAVALSGSAAATLGDGLDLAVDDLQESLIVFDDDADVDRLGELDLAEGYYAFEALPIAYSLLGGDQLSTVAGWPEVRRLSPNRELELEHDDARPDTRAKDVQAGEGLETEYTGENAHVAVVDTGIDGAHPDLEGNLEANWQWVGDPLAEEGDLWIDAGLVNTDDVGHGTHCSGSVGADGSASDGEYRGMAPDVTLTSYSANASLTVLKTVSAYDHLLSNQRSGDHDIHVASNSYGAGPGDYDPYDPLNVAMWKCFEEGVLITFSAGNDGPDDDTLGQRKQAPYALSVAATHADQSITDFSSRGAEDGNHDRREALENLTDLYRGVPEGELGTLELNRPSVAAKGNDVMSTLNPAQPLWALEDDDELYYGLMSGTSMANPVAAGCAALVIDAYYERHGEYPDPIDVITTLEATADAAAADGLEESDGTADYTAANAGAGYVDALAAVERAEDGELATFDEVDLADEE
;
A
#
# COMPACT_ATOMS: atom_id res chain seq x y z
N MET A 1 -14.46 45.66 -33.71
CA MET A 1 -14.62 44.27 -34.12
C MET A 1 -14.05 43.47 -32.97
N ASN A 2 -14.95 43.02 -32.10
CA ASN A 2 -14.61 42.23 -30.91
C ASN A 2 -14.43 40.80 -31.33
N SER A 3 -13.41 40.15 -30.89
CA SER A 3 -13.26 38.71 -30.91
C SER A 3 -13.14 38.23 -29.44
N ASP A 4 -14.27 37.80 -28.91
CA ASP A 4 -14.34 37.12 -27.60
C ASP A 4 -13.80 35.71 -27.77
N THR A 5 -12.73 35.41 -27.03
CA THR A 5 -12.26 34.06 -26.79
C THR A 5 -12.83 33.60 -25.43
N PRO A 6 -13.46 32.43 -25.32
CA PRO A 6 -13.95 31.97 -24.02
C PRO A 6 -12.79 31.45 -23.16
N THR A 7 -12.70 32.00 -21.97
CA THR A 7 -11.75 31.62 -20.93
C THR A 7 -12.16 30.29 -20.28
N THR A 8 -11.31 29.29 -20.41
CA THR A 8 -11.34 27.99 -19.74
C THR A 8 -10.96 28.10 -18.24
N ALA A 9 -11.73 28.83 -17.46
CA ALA A 9 -11.44 29.04 -16.04
C ALA A 9 -12.60 28.59 -15.11
N SER A 10 -13.58 27.82 -15.63
CA SER A 10 -14.79 27.49 -14.90
C SER A 10 -14.83 26.08 -14.27
N ASN A 11 -14.00 25.15 -14.66
CA ASN A 11 -14.14 23.74 -14.22
C ASN A 11 -13.33 23.37 -12.97
N ARG A 12 -12.34 24.19 -12.57
CA ARG A 12 -11.53 23.91 -11.34
C ARG A 12 -12.23 24.22 -9.99
N ARG A 13 -13.43 24.75 -9.97
CA ARG A 13 -14.14 25.13 -8.71
C ARG A 13 -15.30 24.21 -8.35
N ARG A 14 -15.60 23.16 -9.10
CA ARG A 14 -16.63 22.16 -8.75
C ARG A 14 -16.11 20.98 -7.94
N PHE A 15 -14.82 20.75 -7.92
CA PHE A 15 -14.16 19.61 -7.30
C PHE A 15 -14.14 19.62 -5.75
N LEU A 16 -14.51 20.70 -5.10
CA LEU A 16 -14.29 20.91 -3.65
C LEU A 16 -15.57 21.06 -2.81
N ARG A 17 -16.69 20.43 -3.17
CA ARG A 17 -17.88 20.48 -2.30
C ARG A 17 -18.76 19.23 -2.41
N LEU A 18 -18.32 18.13 -1.83
CA LEU A 18 -19.23 17.05 -1.44
C LEU A 18 -18.58 16.16 -0.37
N VAL A 19 -18.42 16.74 0.83
CA VAL A 19 -18.24 15.95 2.05
C VAL A 19 -19.40 16.32 2.97
N GLY A 20 -20.19 15.31 3.30
CA GLY A 20 -21.11 15.40 4.44
C GLY A 20 -22.46 14.75 4.25
N ALA A 21 -22.62 13.65 4.90
CA ALA A 21 -23.80 13.09 5.55
C ALA A 21 -24.10 11.63 5.18
N ALA A 22 -23.68 10.74 6.05
CA ALA A 22 -24.08 9.35 6.07
C ALA A 22 -25.58 9.18 6.42
N GLY A 23 -26.24 8.26 5.70
CA GLY A 23 -27.58 7.79 6.01
C GLY A 23 -27.79 6.39 5.46
N ALA A 24 -27.69 5.39 6.34
CA ALA A 24 -27.83 3.98 6.01
C ALA A 24 -29.22 3.62 5.47
N GLY A 25 -29.27 2.93 4.34
CA GLY A 25 -30.47 2.30 3.80
C GLY A 25 -30.13 1.06 2.99
N ALA A 26 -29.95 -0.08 3.65
CA ALA A 26 -29.78 -1.36 2.96
C ALA A 26 -31.11 -1.81 2.34
N VAL A 27 -31.19 -1.92 1.02
CA VAL A 27 -32.28 -2.57 0.31
C VAL A 27 -31.77 -3.95 -0.14
N ALA A 28 -32.29 -5.01 0.50
CA ALA A 28 -32.04 -6.38 0.11
C ALA A 28 -32.77 -6.73 -1.18
N LEU A 29 -32.06 -7.03 -2.26
CA LEU A 29 -32.59 -7.60 -3.49
C LEU A 29 -32.33 -9.11 -3.51
N SER A 30 -33.38 -9.88 -3.64
CA SER A 30 -33.35 -11.35 -3.65
C SER A 30 -33.32 -11.89 -5.08
N GLY A 31 -32.25 -12.64 -5.41
CA GLY A 31 -32.22 -13.55 -6.56
C GLY A 31 -31.15 -13.28 -7.61
N SER A 32 -30.08 -14.01 -7.60
CA SER A 32 -28.74 -13.91 -8.19
C SER A 32 -27.86 -12.97 -7.35
N ALA A 33 -26.57 -13.28 -7.22
CA ALA A 33 -25.68 -12.44 -6.42
C ALA A 33 -25.70 -11.02 -7.00
N ALA A 34 -26.42 -10.11 -6.35
CA ALA A 34 -26.38 -8.69 -6.69
C ALA A 34 -25.01 -8.15 -6.29
N ALA A 35 -24.47 -7.25 -7.13
CA ALA A 35 -23.20 -6.59 -6.78
C ALA A 35 -23.26 -5.96 -5.39
N THR A 36 -22.17 -6.06 -4.64
CA THR A 36 -22.06 -5.37 -3.37
C THR A 36 -21.93 -3.88 -3.62
N LEU A 37 -22.73 -3.08 -2.95
CA LEU A 37 -22.67 -1.61 -3.01
C LEU A 37 -21.80 -1.12 -1.86
N GLY A 38 -20.71 -0.41 -2.17
CA GLY A 38 -19.83 0.21 -1.19
C GLY A 38 -20.51 1.36 -0.44
N ASP A 39 -20.19 1.51 0.82
CA ASP A 39 -20.66 2.62 1.65
C ASP A 39 -20.25 3.96 1.03
N GLY A 40 -21.19 4.89 0.94
CA GLY A 40 -20.99 6.24 0.37
C GLY A 40 -21.55 6.40 -1.04
N LEU A 41 -22.03 5.35 -1.72
CA LEU A 41 -22.86 5.45 -2.91
C LEU A 41 -24.34 5.46 -2.50
N ASP A 42 -25.11 6.41 -3.03
CA ASP A 42 -26.54 6.57 -2.75
C ASP A 42 -27.39 6.36 -4.02
N LEU A 43 -28.19 5.28 -4.01
CA LEU A 43 -29.09 4.94 -5.11
C LEU A 43 -30.30 5.86 -5.23
N ALA A 44 -30.55 6.72 -4.22
CA ALA A 44 -31.72 7.58 -4.16
C ALA A 44 -31.44 9.01 -4.65
N VAL A 45 -30.21 9.35 -4.97
CA VAL A 45 -29.82 10.68 -5.46
C VAL A 45 -29.58 10.67 -6.96
N ASP A 46 -30.08 11.73 -7.66
CA ASP A 46 -29.88 11.89 -9.09
C ASP A 46 -28.53 12.54 -9.46
N ASP A 47 -27.81 13.06 -8.45
CA ASP A 47 -26.49 13.66 -8.66
C ASP A 47 -25.48 12.57 -9.10
N LEU A 48 -24.56 12.95 -9.96
CA LEU A 48 -23.51 12.03 -10.44
C LEU A 48 -22.52 11.75 -9.32
N GLN A 49 -22.23 10.47 -9.12
CA GLN A 49 -21.33 9.97 -8.08
C GLN A 49 -20.15 9.27 -8.75
N GLU A 50 -18.94 9.58 -8.31
CA GLU A 50 -17.72 8.91 -8.75
C GLU A 50 -17.73 7.45 -8.33
N SER A 51 -17.70 6.55 -9.30
CA SER A 51 -17.91 5.13 -9.07
C SER A 51 -16.83 4.28 -9.75
N LEU A 52 -16.25 3.38 -8.98
CA LEU A 52 -15.39 2.28 -9.43
C LEU A 52 -16.22 1.01 -9.47
N ILE A 53 -16.22 0.33 -10.61
CA ILE A 53 -17.07 -0.83 -10.91
C ILE A 53 -16.17 -2.02 -11.16
N VAL A 54 -16.26 -3.04 -10.32
CA VAL A 54 -15.50 -4.29 -10.44
C VAL A 54 -16.35 -5.32 -11.16
N PHE A 55 -15.81 -5.89 -12.24
CA PHE A 55 -16.45 -6.91 -13.07
C PHE A 55 -15.82 -8.30 -12.82
N ASP A 56 -16.49 -9.34 -13.32
CA ASP A 56 -15.95 -10.69 -13.33
C ASP A 56 -14.78 -10.87 -14.30
N ASP A 57 -14.85 -10.17 -15.43
CA ASP A 57 -13.89 -10.26 -16.53
C ASP A 57 -13.72 -8.87 -17.17
N ASP A 58 -12.54 -8.54 -17.67
CA ASP A 58 -12.25 -7.29 -18.36
C ASP A 58 -13.11 -7.08 -19.62
N ALA A 59 -13.49 -8.17 -20.31
CA ALA A 59 -14.37 -8.11 -21.47
C ALA A 59 -15.81 -7.64 -21.14
N ASP A 60 -16.24 -7.74 -19.88
CA ASP A 60 -17.58 -7.33 -19.45
C ASP A 60 -17.70 -5.81 -19.26
N VAL A 61 -16.59 -5.09 -19.13
CA VAL A 61 -16.52 -3.63 -18.94
C VAL A 61 -17.20 -2.89 -20.09
N ASP A 62 -17.09 -3.39 -21.32
CA ASP A 62 -17.69 -2.77 -22.53
C ASP A 62 -19.22 -2.62 -22.43
N ARG A 63 -19.87 -3.36 -21.53
CA ARG A 63 -21.32 -3.23 -21.30
C ARG A 63 -21.73 -1.85 -20.78
N LEU A 64 -20.83 -1.13 -20.12
CA LEU A 64 -21.10 0.26 -19.71
C LEU A 64 -21.44 1.17 -20.90
N GLY A 65 -20.96 0.84 -22.10
CA GLY A 65 -21.32 1.54 -23.35
C GLY A 65 -22.80 1.41 -23.76
N GLU A 66 -23.59 0.53 -23.14
CA GLU A 66 -25.04 0.43 -23.34
C GLU A 66 -25.82 1.51 -22.58
N LEU A 67 -25.19 2.19 -21.60
CA LEU A 67 -25.79 3.25 -20.80
C LEU A 67 -25.57 4.62 -21.43
N ASP A 68 -26.54 5.52 -21.24
CA ASP A 68 -26.41 6.95 -21.57
C ASP A 68 -25.63 7.63 -20.43
N LEU A 69 -24.31 7.51 -20.45
CA LEU A 69 -23.42 8.07 -19.45
C LEU A 69 -23.08 9.53 -19.79
N ALA A 70 -23.17 10.42 -18.79
CA ALA A 70 -22.98 11.87 -18.98
C ALA A 70 -21.57 12.21 -19.48
N GLU A 71 -20.54 11.50 -18.99
CA GLU A 71 -19.13 11.72 -19.31
C GLU A 71 -18.42 10.43 -19.78
N GLY A 72 -19.20 9.36 -20.11
CA GLY A 72 -18.65 8.09 -20.52
C GLY A 72 -18.10 7.25 -19.36
N TYR A 73 -17.18 6.35 -19.69
CA TYR A 73 -16.48 5.53 -18.68
C TYR A 73 -15.03 5.32 -19.10
N TYR A 74 -14.19 5.07 -18.14
CA TYR A 74 -12.79 4.65 -18.31
C TYR A 74 -12.66 3.18 -17.95
N ALA A 75 -12.18 2.34 -18.87
CA ALA A 75 -11.82 0.96 -18.62
C ALA A 75 -10.32 0.87 -18.32
N PHE A 76 -9.95 0.28 -17.20
CA PHE A 76 -8.54 0.01 -16.91
C PHE A 76 -7.98 -1.05 -17.85
N GLU A 77 -6.72 -0.91 -18.25
CA GLU A 77 -6.13 -1.75 -19.31
C GLU A 77 -5.83 -3.17 -18.83
N ALA A 78 -5.36 -3.33 -17.60
CA ALA A 78 -4.94 -4.60 -17.04
C ALA A 78 -5.88 -5.16 -15.98
N LEU A 79 -6.93 -4.43 -15.61
CA LEU A 79 -7.83 -4.77 -14.51
C LEU A 79 -9.28 -4.89 -14.98
N PRO A 80 -10.09 -5.83 -14.43
CA PRO A 80 -11.52 -5.94 -14.71
C PRO A 80 -12.31 -4.84 -13.96
N ILE A 81 -11.87 -3.60 -14.08
CA ILE A 81 -12.40 -2.43 -13.35
C ILE A 81 -12.69 -1.31 -14.34
N ALA A 82 -13.75 -0.56 -14.08
CA ALA A 82 -14.03 0.70 -14.77
C ALA A 82 -14.33 1.82 -13.79
N TYR A 83 -14.05 3.05 -14.23
CA TYR A 83 -14.44 4.27 -13.53
C TYR A 83 -15.49 5.03 -14.34
N SER A 84 -16.55 5.53 -13.68
CA SER A 84 -17.57 6.35 -14.31
C SER A 84 -18.28 7.23 -13.29
N LEU A 85 -18.92 8.29 -13.80
CA LEU A 85 -19.85 9.12 -13.03
C LEU A 85 -21.27 8.60 -13.23
N LEU A 86 -21.86 8.03 -12.16
CA LEU A 86 -23.18 7.39 -12.22
C LEU A 86 -24.20 8.08 -11.31
N GLY A 87 -25.40 8.33 -11.84
CA GLY A 87 -26.55 8.69 -11.02
C GLY A 87 -27.19 7.46 -10.36
N GLY A 88 -28.07 7.65 -9.35
CA GLY A 88 -28.65 6.56 -8.58
C GLY A 88 -29.39 5.50 -9.41
N ASP A 89 -30.13 5.91 -10.45
CA ASP A 89 -30.78 4.97 -11.37
C ASP A 89 -29.77 4.11 -12.17
N GLN A 90 -28.65 4.71 -12.56
CA GLN A 90 -27.57 4.01 -13.26
C GLN A 90 -26.82 3.08 -12.32
N LEU A 91 -26.52 3.52 -11.08
CA LEU A 91 -25.96 2.68 -10.03
C LEU A 91 -26.84 1.46 -9.76
N SER A 92 -28.15 1.66 -9.62
CA SER A 92 -29.12 0.57 -9.44
C SER A 92 -29.14 -0.40 -10.63
N THR A 93 -28.99 0.11 -11.84
CA THR A 93 -28.96 -0.69 -13.07
C THR A 93 -27.68 -1.54 -13.11
N VAL A 94 -26.52 -0.94 -12.89
CA VAL A 94 -25.20 -1.61 -12.91
C VAL A 94 -25.08 -2.62 -11.77
N ALA A 95 -25.56 -2.29 -10.57
CA ALA A 95 -25.61 -3.23 -9.44
C ALA A 95 -26.48 -4.47 -9.71
N GLY A 96 -27.41 -4.39 -10.64
CA GLY A 96 -28.25 -5.51 -11.07
C GLY A 96 -27.63 -6.40 -12.15
N TRP A 97 -26.45 -6.07 -12.66
CA TRP A 97 -25.78 -6.88 -13.68
C TRP A 97 -25.09 -8.09 -13.04
N PRO A 98 -25.29 -9.30 -13.59
CA PRO A 98 -24.74 -10.52 -12.98
C PRO A 98 -23.19 -10.61 -13.06
N GLU A 99 -22.57 -9.89 -13.96
CA GLU A 99 -21.13 -9.79 -14.16
C GLU A 99 -20.46 -8.70 -13.32
N VAL A 100 -21.22 -7.89 -12.59
CA VAL A 100 -20.67 -6.87 -11.68
C VAL A 100 -20.60 -7.44 -10.26
N ARG A 101 -19.43 -7.36 -9.65
CA ARG A 101 -19.17 -7.83 -8.29
C ARG A 101 -19.39 -6.74 -7.26
N ARG A 102 -18.86 -5.54 -7.56
CA ARG A 102 -18.91 -4.42 -6.62
C ARG A 102 -19.02 -3.08 -7.34
N LEU A 103 -19.70 -2.15 -6.70
CA LEU A 103 -19.62 -0.71 -6.97
C LEU A 103 -19.04 -0.03 -5.73
N SER A 104 -17.99 0.74 -5.89
CA SER A 104 -17.34 1.48 -4.82
C SER A 104 -17.26 2.97 -5.15
N PRO A 105 -17.44 3.87 -4.17
CA PRO A 105 -17.15 5.27 -4.38
C PRO A 105 -15.65 5.50 -4.57
N ASN A 106 -15.30 6.52 -5.34
CA ASN A 106 -13.94 7.05 -5.33
C ASN A 106 -13.77 7.87 -4.05
N ARG A 107 -13.11 7.32 -3.03
CA ARG A 107 -12.84 7.97 -1.76
C ARG A 107 -11.46 8.61 -1.78
N GLU A 108 -11.32 9.69 -1.03
CA GLU A 108 -10.01 10.17 -0.62
C GLU A 108 -9.43 9.21 0.41
N LEU A 109 -8.15 8.88 0.26
CA LEU A 109 -7.40 8.07 1.20
C LEU A 109 -6.61 9.02 2.11
N GLU A 110 -6.65 8.77 3.41
CA GLU A 110 -5.92 9.58 4.38
C GLU A 110 -4.44 9.18 4.38
N LEU A 111 -3.56 10.19 4.47
CA LEU A 111 -2.14 10.01 4.71
C LEU A 111 -1.95 9.79 6.21
N GLU A 112 -1.24 8.72 6.53
CA GLU A 112 -0.91 8.37 7.91
C GLU A 112 0.48 8.92 8.17
N HIS A 113 0.57 10.02 8.94
CA HIS A 113 1.84 10.70 9.23
C HIS A 113 2.49 10.14 10.45
N ASP A 114 3.75 10.16 10.42
CA ASP A 114 4.75 10.17 11.48
C ASP A 114 5.94 9.20 11.30
N ASP A 115 7.01 9.26 12.00
CA ASP A 115 8.44 9.05 11.83
C ASP A 115 9.07 7.67 12.24
N ALA A 116 10.03 7.02 11.51
CA ALA A 116 10.71 5.75 11.82
C ALA A 116 12.22 5.68 11.61
N ARG A 117 13.02 5.16 12.57
CA ARG A 117 14.41 4.77 12.36
C ARG A 117 14.87 3.43 12.96
N PRO A 118 15.96 2.84 12.43
CA PRO A 118 16.10 1.40 12.32
C PRO A 118 16.75 0.69 13.52
N ASP A 119 16.12 -0.37 14.01
CA ASP A 119 16.76 -1.46 14.76
C ASP A 119 16.40 -2.84 14.15
N THR A 120 16.27 -2.87 12.82
CA THR A 120 15.90 -4.07 12.06
C THR A 120 17.10 -4.94 11.71
N ARG A 121 18.31 -4.61 12.17
CA ARG A 121 19.58 -5.25 11.76
C ARG A 121 19.89 -5.17 10.25
N ALA A 122 19.17 -4.34 9.50
CA ALA A 122 19.47 -4.07 8.09
C ALA A 122 20.90 -3.50 7.90
N LYS A 123 21.42 -2.77 8.91
CA LYS A 123 22.79 -2.28 8.92
C LYS A 123 23.81 -3.41 8.91
N ASP A 124 23.53 -4.51 9.63
CA ASP A 124 24.39 -5.70 9.67
C ASP A 124 24.39 -6.40 8.32
N VAL A 125 23.20 -6.48 7.65
CA VAL A 125 23.05 -7.00 6.28
C VAL A 125 23.87 -6.18 5.28
N GLN A 126 23.76 -4.84 5.34
CA GLN A 126 24.53 -3.94 4.48
C GLN A 126 26.05 -4.04 4.71
N ALA A 127 26.48 -4.46 5.89
CA ALA A 127 27.87 -4.70 6.23
C ALA A 127 28.34 -6.15 5.96
N GLY A 128 27.44 -7.05 5.58
CA GLY A 128 27.72 -8.47 5.40
C GLY A 128 28.06 -9.21 6.71
N GLU A 129 27.59 -8.72 7.87
CA GLU A 129 27.91 -9.32 9.15
C GLU A 129 27.21 -10.67 9.32
N GLY A 130 27.98 -11.75 9.31
CA GLY A 130 27.47 -13.12 9.41
C GLY A 130 27.06 -13.74 8.07
N LEU A 131 27.03 -12.97 6.99
CA LEU A 131 26.65 -13.37 5.65
C LEU A 131 27.85 -13.67 4.75
N GLU A 132 27.65 -14.31 3.58
CA GLU A 132 28.72 -14.54 2.63
C GLU A 132 29.14 -13.27 1.87
N THR A 133 28.24 -12.30 1.73
CA THR A 133 28.48 -10.99 1.09
C THR A 133 27.59 -9.89 1.70
N GLU A 134 27.81 -8.67 1.29
CA GLU A 134 26.93 -7.52 1.56
C GLU A 134 25.70 -7.60 0.66
N TYR A 135 24.51 -7.27 1.18
CA TYR A 135 23.28 -7.09 0.39
C TYR A 135 22.72 -5.70 0.65
N THR A 136 22.44 -5.00 -0.41
CA THR A 136 22.05 -3.57 -0.38
C THR A 136 20.79 -3.28 -1.19
N GLY A 137 20.16 -4.32 -1.75
CA GLY A 137 18.96 -4.23 -2.56
C GLY A 137 19.20 -4.11 -4.07
N GLU A 138 20.45 -4.30 -4.56
CA GLU A 138 20.85 -4.06 -5.97
C GLU A 138 19.96 -4.84 -6.96
N ASN A 139 19.51 -6.04 -6.59
CA ASN A 139 18.67 -6.88 -7.45
C ASN A 139 17.15 -6.72 -7.17
N ALA A 140 16.76 -5.77 -6.32
CA ALA A 140 15.35 -5.53 -6.00
C ALA A 140 14.85 -4.21 -6.60
N HIS A 141 13.55 -4.16 -6.91
CA HIS A 141 12.88 -2.96 -7.40
C HIS A 141 11.61 -2.70 -6.58
N VAL A 142 11.52 -1.53 -5.96
CA VAL A 142 10.41 -1.13 -5.11
C VAL A 142 9.64 0.01 -5.74
N ALA A 143 8.34 -0.17 -5.92
CA ALA A 143 7.41 0.90 -6.26
C ALA A 143 6.84 1.51 -4.97
N VAL A 144 6.92 2.84 -4.82
CA VAL A 144 6.29 3.59 -3.74
C VAL A 144 5.07 4.31 -4.30
N VAL A 145 3.87 3.89 -3.88
CA VAL A 145 2.60 4.52 -4.27
C VAL A 145 2.19 5.48 -3.16
N ASP A 146 2.42 6.79 -3.36
CA ASP A 146 2.30 7.79 -2.30
C ASP A 146 2.04 9.20 -2.87
N THR A 147 2.35 10.26 -2.11
CA THR A 147 2.20 11.67 -2.53
C THR A 147 3.15 12.06 -3.66
N GLY A 148 4.22 11.31 -3.88
CA GLY A 148 5.25 11.55 -4.88
C GLY A 148 6.66 11.38 -4.34
N ILE A 149 7.64 11.93 -5.04
CA ILE A 149 9.05 11.90 -4.67
C ILE A 149 9.74 13.21 -5.08
N ASP A 150 10.67 13.69 -4.28
CA ASP A 150 11.67 14.65 -4.77
C ASP A 150 12.76 13.90 -5.56
N GLY A 151 12.55 13.76 -6.85
CA GLY A 151 13.47 13.02 -7.72
C GLY A 151 14.87 13.61 -7.85
N ALA A 152 15.08 14.87 -7.41
CA ALA A 152 16.37 15.50 -7.38
C ALA A 152 17.02 15.48 -5.98
N HIS A 153 16.40 14.79 -5.00
CA HIS A 153 17.01 14.60 -3.69
C HIS A 153 18.33 13.85 -3.83
N PRO A 154 19.45 14.33 -3.22
CA PRO A 154 20.76 13.75 -3.43
C PRO A 154 20.85 12.25 -3.15
N ASP A 155 20.08 11.76 -2.17
CA ASP A 155 20.08 10.35 -1.76
C ASP A 155 19.11 9.47 -2.55
N LEU A 156 18.29 10.05 -3.44
CA LEU A 156 17.27 9.32 -4.18
C LEU A 156 17.52 9.34 -5.69
N GLU A 157 18.18 10.40 -6.22
CA GLU A 157 18.36 10.59 -7.66
C GLU A 157 19.12 9.44 -8.34
N GLY A 158 20.03 8.76 -7.60
CA GLY A 158 20.82 7.64 -8.09
C GLY A 158 20.02 6.34 -8.23
N ASN A 159 19.00 6.16 -7.41
CA ASN A 159 18.20 4.95 -7.31
C ASN A 159 16.86 5.04 -8.05
N LEU A 160 16.45 6.26 -8.45
CA LEU A 160 15.16 6.51 -9.08
C LEU A 160 15.18 6.14 -10.57
N GLU A 161 14.48 5.07 -10.94
CA GLU A 161 14.31 4.66 -12.34
C GLU A 161 13.17 5.42 -13.02
N ALA A 162 12.02 5.57 -12.34
CA ALA A 162 10.86 6.26 -12.89
C ALA A 162 10.09 7.05 -11.82
N ASN A 163 9.57 8.20 -12.22
CA ASN A 163 8.80 9.11 -11.38
C ASN A 163 7.47 9.43 -12.05
N TRP A 164 6.50 8.52 -11.87
CA TRP A 164 5.18 8.62 -12.48
C TRP A 164 4.30 9.61 -11.73
N GLN A 165 3.96 10.72 -12.38
CA GLN A 165 3.06 11.73 -11.83
C GLN A 165 1.67 11.61 -12.45
N TRP A 166 0.64 11.58 -11.58
CA TRP A 166 -0.75 11.68 -12.00
C TRP A 166 -1.06 13.04 -12.62
N VAL A 167 -1.47 13.06 -13.88
CA VAL A 167 -1.78 14.28 -14.63
C VAL A 167 -3.09 14.19 -15.39
N GLY A 168 -3.60 12.99 -15.62
CA GLY A 168 -4.70 12.71 -16.51
C GLY A 168 -6.08 12.97 -15.90
N ASP A 169 -7.06 13.02 -16.82
CA ASP A 169 -8.48 12.91 -16.53
C ASP A 169 -8.96 11.60 -17.19
N PRO A 170 -9.36 10.57 -16.41
CA PRO A 170 -9.71 9.26 -16.95
C PRO A 170 -10.94 9.31 -17.89
N LEU A 171 -11.71 10.39 -17.88
CA LEU A 171 -12.86 10.57 -18.76
C LEU A 171 -12.58 11.52 -19.94
N ALA A 172 -11.34 11.96 -20.11
CA ALA A 172 -10.92 12.74 -21.29
C ALA A 172 -10.86 11.84 -22.53
N GLU A 173 -11.17 12.39 -23.73
CA GLU A 173 -11.14 11.65 -24.99
C GLU A 173 -9.73 11.17 -25.38
N GLU A 174 -8.66 11.84 -24.91
CA GLU A 174 -7.27 11.53 -25.22
C GLU A 174 -6.35 12.02 -24.07
N GLY A 175 -5.32 11.24 -23.73
CA GLY A 175 -4.25 11.62 -22.80
C GLY A 175 -3.85 10.45 -21.89
N ASP A 176 -2.58 10.48 -21.49
CA ASP A 176 -2.06 9.54 -20.51
C ASP A 176 -2.46 9.97 -19.10
N LEU A 177 -2.76 9.01 -18.23
CA LEU A 177 -3.03 9.29 -16.82
C LEU A 177 -1.76 9.57 -16.05
N TRP A 178 -0.67 8.95 -16.46
CA TRP A 178 0.65 9.04 -15.85
C TRP A 178 1.67 9.58 -16.83
N ILE A 179 2.55 10.45 -16.36
CA ILE A 179 3.74 10.88 -17.10
C ILE A 179 4.98 10.64 -16.24
N ASP A 180 6.06 10.19 -16.85
CA ASP A 180 7.35 10.16 -16.18
C ASP A 180 7.89 11.59 -16.07
N ALA A 181 8.01 12.09 -14.83
CA ALA A 181 8.51 13.41 -14.50
C ALA A 181 10.05 13.43 -14.32
N GLY A 182 10.71 12.28 -14.38
CA GLY A 182 12.15 12.15 -14.15
C GLY A 182 12.56 12.71 -12.79
N LEU A 183 13.57 13.54 -12.74
CA LEU A 183 14.08 14.11 -11.49
C LEU A 183 13.29 15.33 -10.97
N VAL A 184 12.15 15.66 -11.53
CA VAL A 184 11.31 16.75 -11.02
C VAL A 184 10.71 16.34 -9.68
N ASN A 185 10.69 17.26 -8.71
CA ASN A 185 9.95 17.05 -7.47
C ASN A 185 8.44 16.95 -7.78
N THR A 186 7.85 15.77 -7.59
CA THR A 186 6.42 15.49 -7.76
C THR A 186 5.68 15.41 -6.43
N ASP A 187 6.40 15.50 -5.31
CA ASP A 187 5.83 15.40 -3.97
C ASP A 187 5.47 16.78 -3.42
N ASP A 188 4.18 17.07 -3.38
CA ASP A 188 3.65 18.33 -2.86
C ASP A 188 3.58 18.39 -1.32
N VAL A 189 3.83 17.26 -0.63
CA VAL A 189 3.66 17.11 0.83
C VAL A 189 4.99 16.84 1.53
N GLY A 190 5.75 15.87 1.05
CA GLY A 190 6.98 15.35 1.65
C GLY A 190 6.87 13.91 2.14
N HIS A 191 5.66 13.39 2.25
CA HIS A 191 5.41 12.05 2.81
C HIS A 191 5.99 10.93 1.92
N GLY A 192 5.71 10.93 0.63
CA GLY A 192 6.24 9.93 -0.28
C GLY A 192 7.76 10.02 -0.48
N THR A 193 8.34 11.23 -0.40
CA THR A 193 9.79 11.42 -0.39
C THR A 193 10.40 10.75 0.83
N HIS A 194 9.79 10.93 2.02
CA HIS A 194 10.25 10.31 3.26
C HIS A 194 10.12 8.78 3.21
N CYS A 195 8.98 8.25 2.77
CA CYS A 195 8.78 6.81 2.58
C CYS A 195 9.81 6.21 1.60
N SER A 196 10.09 6.89 0.49
CA SER A 196 11.08 6.44 -0.50
C SER A 196 12.49 6.40 0.09
N GLY A 197 12.85 7.37 0.93
CA GLY A 197 14.12 7.39 1.62
C GLY A 197 14.26 6.29 2.66
N SER A 198 13.21 5.99 3.41
CA SER A 198 13.21 4.88 4.37
C SER A 198 13.41 3.53 3.67
N VAL A 199 12.91 3.36 2.44
CA VAL A 199 13.20 2.17 1.62
C VAL A 199 14.65 2.19 1.15
N GLY A 200 15.08 3.26 0.43
CA GLY A 200 16.26 3.18 -0.42
C GLY A 200 17.07 4.46 -0.57
N ALA A 201 17.18 5.33 0.46
CA ALA A 201 18.14 6.42 0.44
C ALA A 201 19.58 5.89 0.46
N ASP A 202 20.45 6.37 -0.43
CA ASP A 202 21.86 5.94 -0.48
C ASP A 202 22.75 6.61 0.59
N GLY A 203 22.25 7.67 1.23
CA GLY A 203 22.94 8.43 2.28
C GLY A 203 24.01 9.38 1.78
N SER A 204 24.03 9.71 0.48
CA SER A 204 25.06 10.58 -0.14
C SER A 204 25.13 11.95 0.50
N ALA A 205 24.01 12.53 0.96
CA ALA A 205 23.98 13.85 1.57
C ALA A 205 24.36 13.84 3.07
N SER A 206 24.43 12.66 3.72
CA SER A 206 24.71 12.48 5.14
C SER A 206 26.01 11.72 5.44
N ASP A 207 26.91 11.58 4.47
CA ASP A 207 28.10 10.73 4.60
C ASP A 207 27.76 9.27 5.02
N GLY A 208 26.56 8.78 4.62
CA GLY A 208 26.04 7.43 4.90
C GLY A 208 25.35 7.27 6.25
N GLU A 209 25.10 8.36 6.98
CA GLU A 209 24.42 8.30 8.28
C GLU A 209 22.92 7.94 8.14
N TYR A 210 22.25 8.56 7.16
CA TYR A 210 20.79 8.42 6.97
C TYR A 210 20.46 7.59 5.73
N ARG A 211 20.98 6.35 5.68
CA ARG A 211 20.65 5.39 4.62
C ARG A 211 19.29 4.74 4.86
N GLY A 212 18.60 4.39 3.78
CA GLY A 212 17.46 3.49 3.79
C GLY A 212 17.84 2.05 4.10
N MET A 213 16.84 1.19 4.19
CA MET A 213 17.02 -0.24 4.47
C MET A 213 17.76 -0.96 3.34
N ALA A 214 17.49 -0.58 2.08
CA ALA A 214 18.05 -1.15 0.86
C ALA A 214 18.67 -0.02 -0.01
N PRO A 215 19.87 0.49 0.33
CA PRO A 215 20.38 1.74 -0.24
C PRO A 215 20.76 1.69 -1.73
N ASP A 216 20.86 0.52 -2.35
CA ASP A 216 21.12 0.35 -3.78
C ASP A 216 19.89 -0.19 -4.54
N VAL A 217 18.71 -0.21 -3.89
CA VAL A 217 17.47 -0.67 -4.52
C VAL A 217 17.03 0.25 -5.66
N THR A 218 16.49 -0.31 -6.73
CA THR A 218 15.82 0.48 -7.76
C THR A 218 14.48 0.99 -7.23
N LEU A 219 14.20 2.29 -7.40
CA LEU A 219 12.95 2.93 -6.97
C LEU A 219 12.10 3.36 -8.17
N THR A 220 10.81 3.12 -8.10
CA THR A 220 9.79 3.75 -8.92
C THR A 220 8.78 4.47 -8.04
N SER A 221 8.50 5.74 -8.30
CA SER A 221 7.49 6.49 -7.56
C SER A 221 6.21 6.65 -8.38
N TYR A 222 5.06 6.39 -7.74
CA TYR A 222 3.73 6.75 -8.24
C TYR A 222 3.17 7.90 -7.43
N SER A 223 3.30 9.11 -7.96
CA SER A 223 2.82 10.35 -7.34
C SER A 223 1.32 10.53 -7.56
N ALA A 224 0.53 10.18 -6.56
CA ALA A 224 -0.90 10.46 -6.52
C ALA A 224 -1.22 11.92 -6.12
N ASN A 225 -0.19 12.75 -5.90
CA ASN A 225 -0.24 14.10 -5.34
C ASN A 225 -0.78 14.13 -3.89
N ALA A 226 -0.92 15.31 -3.30
CA ALA A 226 -1.40 15.49 -1.92
C ALA A 226 -2.79 14.91 -1.62
N SER A 227 -3.58 14.61 -2.64
CA SER A 227 -4.90 13.96 -2.50
C SER A 227 -4.84 12.58 -3.13
N LEU A 228 -4.56 11.58 -2.30
CA LEU A 228 -4.69 10.17 -2.69
C LEU A 228 -6.17 9.79 -2.73
N THR A 229 -6.57 9.14 -3.81
CA THR A 229 -7.93 8.59 -3.97
C THR A 229 -7.86 7.16 -4.46
N VAL A 230 -8.91 6.37 -4.21
CA VAL A 230 -9.01 4.99 -4.70
C VAL A 230 -8.80 4.92 -6.22
N LEU A 231 -9.33 5.87 -6.99
CA LEU A 231 -9.12 5.95 -8.43
C LEU A 231 -7.64 6.05 -8.80
N LYS A 232 -6.89 6.95 -8.16
CA LYS A 232 -5.47 7.15 -8.47
C LYS A 232 -4.62 5.94 -8.08
N THR A 233 -4.92 5.34 -6.91
CA THR A 233 -4.19 4.15 -6.46
C THR A 233 -4.49 2.92 -7.31
N VAL A 234 -5.75 2.68 -7.67
CA VAL A 234 -6.11 1.62 -8.65
C VAL A 234 -5.43 1.86 -9.99
N SER A 235 -5.41 3.12 -10.48
CA SER A 235 -4.72 3.46 -11.72
C SER A 235 -3.20 3.29 -11.63
N ALA A 236 -2.58 3.53 -10.46
CA ALA A 236 -1.15 3.25 -10.26
C ALA A 236 -0.86 1.75 -10.39
N TYR A 237 -1.69 0.91 -9.77
CA TYR A 237 -1.57 -0.55 -9.89
C TYR A 237 -1.85 -1.07 -11.30
N ASP A 238 -2.81 -0.50 -12.02
CA ASP A 238 -3.07 -0.83 -13.43
C ASP A 238 -1.85 -0.50 -14.31
N HIS A 239 -1.26 0.68 -14.13
CA HIS A 239 -0.07 1.11 -14.86
C HIS A 239 1.16 0.27 -14.48
N LEU A 240 1.36 -0.02 -13.19
CA LEU A 240 2.41 -0.91 -12.71
C LEU A 240 2.28 -2.29 -13.36
N LEU A 241 1.09 -2.89 -13.30
CA LEU A 241 0.83 -4.20 -13.85
C LEU A 241 0.99 -4.25 -15.38
N SER A 242 0.59 -3.19 -16.09
CA SER A 242 0.79 -3.07 -17.53
C SER A 242 2.29 -3.02 -17.89
N ASN A 243 3.09 -2.25 -17.14
CA ASN A 243 4.55 -2.17 -17.33
C ASN A 243 5.26 -3.49 -16.97
N GLN A 244 4.82 -4.16 -15.91
CA GLN A 244 5.30 -5.50 -15.54
C GLN A 244 5.08 -6.50 -16.69
N ARG A 245 3.88 -6.54 -17.26
CA ARG A 245 3.51 -7.44 -18.36
C ARG A 245 4.19 -7.12 -19.68
N SER A 246 4.48 -5.85 -19.96
CA SER A 246 5.26 -5.44 -21.13
C SER A 246 6.76 -5.70 -20.99
N GLY A 247 7.25 -5.86 -19.75
CA GLY A 247 8.65 -6.02 -19.43
C GLY A 247 9.42 -4.68 -19.43
N ASP A 248 8.70 -3.56 -19.30
CA ASP A 248 9.30 -2.24 -19.19
C ASP A 248 9.85 -1.98 -17.77
N HIS A 249 9.23 -2.59 -16.74
CA HIS A 249 9.72 -2.61 -15.35
C HIS A 249 9.59 -4.02 -14.78
N ASP A 250 10.46 -4.35 -13.82
CA ASP A 250 10.42 -5.60 -13.07
C ASP A 250 10.32 -5.26 -11.57
N ILE A 251 9.10 -4.87 -11.16
CA ILE A 251 8.81 -4.42 -9.80
C ILE A 251 8.54 -5.63 -8.91
N HIS A 252 9.26 -5.73 -7.80
CA HIS A 252 9.17 -6.82 -6.84
C HIS A 252 8.35 -6.49 -5.60
N VAL A 253 8.35 -5.21 -5.17
CA VAL A 253 7.62 -4.74 -3.99
C VAL A 253 6.82 -3.50 -4.32
N ALA A 254 5.57 -3.42 -3.87
CA ALA A 254 4.76 -2.20 -3.88
C ALA A 254 4.49 -1.75 -2.44
N SER A 255 5.08 -0.62 -2.05
CA SER A 255 4.99 -0.02 -0.72
C SER A 255 3.86 0.99 -0.66
N ASN A 256 2.99 0.85 0.37
CA ASN A 256 1.76 1.63 0.53
C ASN A 256 1.63 2.15 1.97
N SER A 257 1.71 3.46 2.14
CA SER A 257 1.62 4.12 3.44
C SER A 257 0.40 5.04 3.52
N TYR A 258 -0.80 4.47 3.31
CA TYR A 258 -2.06 5.20 3.33
C TYR A 258 -3.24 4.32 3.74
N GLY A 259 -4.39 4.92 4.08
CA GLY A 259 -5.59 4.19 4.44
C GLY A 259 -6.85 5.05 4.46
N ALA A 260 -7.95 4.47 4.93
CA ALA A 260 -9.25 5.12 5.09
C ALA A 260 -9.89 4.79 6.46
N GLY A 261 -9.06 4.57 7.49
CA GLY A 261 -9.49 4.16 8.82
C GLY A 261 -9.92 2.70 8.92
N PRO A 262 -10.43 2.26 10.11
CA PRO A 262 -10.88 0.90 10.36
C PRO A 262 -12.00 0.46 9.42
N GLY A 263 -12.04 -0.83 9.09
CA GLY A 263 -13.12 -1.40 8.28
C GLY A 263 -12.88 -2.85 7.91
N ASP A 264 -13.98 -3.58 7.66
CA ASP A 264 -13.96 -5.00 7.30
C ASP A 264 -13.31 -5.23 5.93
N TYR A 265 -12.60 -6.35 5.79
CA TYR A 265 -12.02 -6.75 4.52
C TYR A 265 -13.09 -7.03 3.47
N ASP A 266 -12.91 -6.51 2.27
CA ASP A 266 -13.77 -6.80 1.13
C ASP A 266 -12.91 -7.23 -0.07
N PRO A 267 -12.96 -8.50 -0.47
CA PRO A 267 -12.15 -9.00 -1.59
C PRO A 267 -12.49 -8.33 -2.93
N TYR A 268 -13.66 -7.70 -3.03
CA TYR A 268 -14.11 -7.02 -4.26
C TYR A 268 -13.95 -5.50 -4.22
N ASP A 269 -13.36 -4.94 -3.14
CA ASP A 269 -12.93 -3.53 -3.17
C ASP A 269 -11.97 -3.32 -4.36
N PRO A 270 -12.13 -2.28 -5.18
CA PRO A 270 -11.33 -2.10 -6.39
C PRO A 270 -9.82 -2.13 -6.17
N LEU A 271 -9.36 -1.58 -5.03
CA LEU A 271 -7.94 -1.57 -4.72
C LEU A 271 -7.46 -2.96 -4.28
N ASN A 272 -8.27 -3.73 -3.52
CA ASN A 272 -7.93 -5.12 -3.17
C ASN A 272 -7.84 -6.00 -4.42
N VAL A 273 -8.76 -5.83 -5.39
CA VAL A 273 -8.68 -6.54 -6.69
C VAL A 273 -7.41 -6.16 -7.46
N ALA A 274 -7.06 -4.88 -7.52
CA ALA A 274 -5.87 -4.41 -8.23
C ALA A 274 -4.58 -4.96 -7.60
N MET A 275 -4.47 -4.90 -6.28
CA MET A 275 -3.32 -5.44 -5.53
C MET A 275 -3.20 -6.95 -5.65
N TRP A 276 -4.33 -7.70 -5.57
CA TRP A 276 -4.33 -9.14 -5.81
C TRP A 276 -3.76 -9.50 -7.18
N LYS A 277 -4.14 -8.75 -8.24
CA LYS A 277 -3.61 -8.99 -9.58
C LYS A 277 -2.11 -8.74 -9.69
N CYS A 278 -1.58 -7.76 -8.99
CA CYS A 278 -0.14 -7.55 -8.92
C CYS A 278 0.56 -8.65 -8.11
N PHE A 279 -0.03 -9.10 -7.00
CA PHE A 279 0.48 -10.22 -6.22
C PHE A 279 0.54 -11.53 -7.05
N GLU A 280 -0.49 -11.83 -7.86
CA GLU A 280 -0.49 -12.97 -8.80
C GLU A 280 0.64 -12.89 -9.85
N GLU A 281 1.14 -11.70 -10.15
CA GLU A 281 2.27 -11.46 -11.10
C GLU A 281 3.62 -11.29 -10.38
N GLY A 282 3.71 -11.68 -9.11
CA GLY A 282 4.96 -11.72 -8.37
C GLY A 282 5.34 -10.45 -7.61
N VAL A 283 4.42 -9.47 -7.46
CA VAL A 283 4.67 -8.25 -6.71
C VAL A 283 4.23 -8.41 -5.24
N LEU A 284 5.16 -8.29 -4.31
CA LEU A 284 4.88 -8.26 -2.89
C LEU A 284 4.19 -6.93 -2.53
N ILE A 285 3.06 -6.99 -1.86
CA ILE A 285 2.31 -5.82 -1.41
C ILE A 285 2.61 -5.57 0.06
N THR A 286 3.06 -4.36 0.42
CA THR A 286 3.23 -3.96 1.83
C THR A 286 2.30 -2.81 2.17
N PHE A 287 1.81 -2.79 3.42
CA PHE A 287 0.90 -1.76 3.93
C PHE A 287 1.23 -1.34 5.35
N SER A 288 1.10 -0.04 5.64
CA SER A 288 1.02 0.46 7.02
C SER A 288 -0.22 -0.10 7.72
N ALA A 289 -0.13 -0.50 9.01
CA ALA A 289 -1.27 -1.07 9.75
C ALA A 289 -2.39 -0.05 10.00
N GLY A 290 -2.06 1.24 10.12
CA GLY A 290 -2.96 2.35 10.43
C GLY A 290 -2.63 3.00 11.77
N ASN A 291 -3.17 4.21 11.98
CA ASN A 291 -2.87 5.03 13.16
C ASN A 291 -4.12 5.25 14.04
N ASP A 292 -5.05 4.30 14.03
CA ASP A 292 -6.32 4.34 14.76
C ASP A 292 -6.27 3.56 16.10
N GLY A 293 -5.05 3.18 16.58
CA GLY A 293 -4.87 2.52 17.87
C GLY A 293 -5.21 3.43 19.06
N PRO A 294 -5.12 2.95 20.30
CA PRO A 294 -4.68 1.63 20.73
C PRO A 294 -5.84 0.61 20.90
N ASP A 295 -7.05 0.96 20.51
CA ASP A 295 -8.20 0.06 20.65
C ASP A 295 -8.05 -1.17 19.74
N ASP A 296 -8.69 -2.28 20.13
CA ASP A 296 -8.80 -3.52 19.38
C ASP A 296 -9.61 -3.32 18.09
N ASP A 297 -9.35 -4.13 17.03
CA ASP A 297 -10.08 -4.12 15.75
C ASP A 297 -10.08 -2.76 15.03
N THR A 298 -8.90 -2.15 14.94
CA THR A 298 -8.68 -0.85 14.29
C THR A 298 -7.92 -0.93 12.96
N LEU A 299 -7.64 -2.15 12.46
CA LEU A 299 -7.04 -2.31 11.13
C LEU A 299 -7.98 -1.85 10.02
N GLY A 300 -7.44 -1.15 9.04
CA GLY A 300 -8.16 -0.84 7.81
C GLY A 300 -8.33 -2.07 6.91
N GLN A 301 -9.37 -2.08 6.07
CA GLN A 301 -9.72 -3.26 5.27
C GLN A 301 -8.58 -3.81 4.39
N ARG A 302 -7.73 -2.96 3.80
CA ARG A 302 -6.66 -3.38 2.89
C ARG A 302 -5.48 -4.02 3.61
N LYS A 303 -5.36 -3.70 4.89
CA LYS A 303 -4.30 -4.15 5.81
C LYS A 303 -4.57 -5.55 6.34
N GLN A 304 -5.80 -6.04 6.13
CA GLN A 304 -6.28 -7.39 6.47
C GLN A 304 -6.16 -8.37 5.29
N ALA A 305 -5.63 -7.93 4.13
CA ALA A 305 -5.44 -8.79 2.97
C ALA A 305 -4.39 -9.86 3.26
N PRO A 306 -4.69 -11.17 3.13
CA PRO A 306 -3.75 -12.24 3.51
C PRO A 306 -2.52 -12.34 2.60
N TYR A 307 -2.54 -11.67 1.45
CA TYR A 307 -1.42 -11.56 0.52
C TYR A 307 -0.55 -10.32 0.77
N ALA A 308 -0.89 -9.48 1.75
CA ALA A 308 -0.14 -8.27 2.07
C ALA A 308 0.69 -8.43 3.35
N LEU A 309 1.84 -7.76 3.38
CA LEU A 309 2.64 -7.56 4.58
C LEU A 309 2.14 -6.29 5.26
N SER A 310 1.31 -6.42 6.30
CA SER A 310 0.82 -5.31 7.11
C SER A 310 1.77 -5.03 8.25
N VAL A 311 2.16 -3.76 8.48
CA VAL A 311 3.25 -3.40 9.37
C VAL A 311 2.77 -2.48 10.50
N ALA A 312 2.87 -2.96 11.73
CA ALA A 312 2.63 -2.18 12.95
C ALA A 312 3.83 -1.28 13.29
N ALA A 313 3.59 -0.22 14.06
CA ALA A 313 4.61 0.75 14.44
C ALA A 313 5.07 0.59 15.88
N THR A 314 6.40 0.67 16.10
CA THR A 314 7.02 0.67 17.42
C THR A 314 7.79 1.95 17.70
N HIS A 315 8.06 2.18 18.98
CA HIS A 315 9.08 3.12 19.45
C HIS A 315 10.52 2.59 19.21
N ALA A 316 11.52 3.40 19.51
CA ALA A 316 12.94 3.02 19.43
C ALA A 316 13.32 1.88 20.38
N ASP A 317 12.62 1.73 21.49
CA ASP A 317 12.77 0.61 22.44
C ASP A 317 11.99 -0.64 22.03
N GLN A 318 11.41 -0.63 20.83
CA GLN A 318 10.59 -1.68 20.22
C GLN A 318 9.21 -1.90 20.87
N SER A 319 8.79 -1.12 21.87
CA SER A 319 7.41 -1.16 22.35
C SER A 319 6.42 -0.68 21.28
N ILE A 320 5.22 -1.30 21.20
CA ILE A 320 4.18 -0.89 20.24
C ILE A 320 3.64 0.49 20.60
N THR A 321 3.60 1.39 19.62
CA THR A 321 3.04 2.73 19.80
C THR A 321 1.54 2.70 20.07
N ASP A 322 1.05 3.69 20.85
CA ASP A 322 -0.38 3.81 21.13
C ASP A 322 -1.21 4.10 19.87
N PHE A 323 -0.63 4.76 18.88
CA PHE A 323 -1.35 5.06 17.62
C PHE A 323 -1.42 3.86 16.67
N SER A 324 -0.52 2.87 16.78
CA SER A 324 -0.53 1.73 15.84
C SER A 324 -1.86 0.99 15.89
N SER A 325 -2.52 0.86 14.73
CA SER A 325 -3.75 0.07 14.59
C SER A 325 -3.48 -1.39 14.92
N ARG A 326 -4.49 -2.03 15.51
CA ARG A 326 -4.45 -3.42 16.00
C ARG A 326 -5.49 -4.26 15.30
N GLY A 327 -5.22 -5.54 15.14
CA GLY A 327 -6.21 -6.53 14.73
C GLY A 327 -7.21 -6.84 15.83
N ALA A 328 -8.05 -7.83 15.60
CA ALA A 328 -9.00 -8.32 16.59
C ALA A 328 -8.39 -9.50 17.37
N GLU A 329 -8.41 -9.45 18.72
CA GLU A 329 -7.89 -10.55 19.57
C GLU A 329 -8.58 -11.89 19.30
N ASP A 330 -9.90 -11.89 19.07
CA ASP A 330 -10.71 -13.07 18.75
C ASP A 330 -10.82 -13.31 17.22
N GLY A 331 -10.02 -12.59 16.38
CA GLY A 331 -10.07 -12.65 14.93
C GLY A 331 -9.32 -13.84 14.32
N ASN A 332 -9.29 -13.89 12.99
CA ASN A 332 -8.48 -14.88 12.27
C ASN A 332 -7.02 -14.40 12.20
N HIS A 333 -6.11 -15.21 12.74
CA HIS A 333 -4.68 -14.97 12.68
C HIS A 333 -3.96 -15.94 11.73
N ASP A 334 -4.64 -16.92 11.15
CA ASP A 334 -4.08 -17.89 10.21
C ASP A 334 -4.06 -17.35 8.76
N ARG A 335 -2.89 -16.90 8.34
CA ARG A 335 -2.63 -16.40 6.97
C ARG A 335 -2.88 -17.47 5.92
N ARG A 336 -2.49 -18.73 6.18
CA ARG A 336 -2.63 -19.82 5.22
C ARG A 336 -4.10 -20.04 4.90
N GLU A 337 -4.94 -20.18 5.93
CA GLU A 337 -6.38 -20.42 5.76
C GLU A 337 -7.03 -19.28 4.99
N ALA A 338 -6.76 -18.03 5.37
CA ALA A 338 -7.32 -16.87 4.69
C ALA A 338 -6.87 -16.77 3.22
N LEU A 339 -5.58 -17.02 2.92
CA LEU A 339 -5.03 -16.94 1.57
C LEU A 339 -5.57 -18.08 0.68
N GLU A 340 -5.72 -19.30 1.21
CA GLU A 340 -6.31 -20.43 0.48
C GLU A 340 -7.78 -20.14 0.15
N ASN A 341 -8.56 -19.67 1.10
CA ASN A 341 -9.96 -19.28 0.90
C ASN A 341 -10.09 -18.14 -0.13
N LEU A 342 -9.25 -17.10 -0.03
CA LEU A 342 -9.26 -15.98 -0.97
C LEU A 342 -8.87 -16.43 -2.39
N THR A 343 -7.89 -17.31 -2.50
CA THR A 343 -7.48 -17.91 -3.79
C THR A 343 -8.63 -18.70 -4.41
N ASP A 344 -9.33 -19.50 -3.63
CA ASP A 344 -10.48 -20.29 -4.09
C ASP A 344 -11.67 -19.39 -4.47
N LEU A 345 -11.89 -18.29 -3.73
CA LEU A 345 -12.89 -17.28 -4.10
C LEU A 345 -12.63 -16.73 -5.51
N TYR A 346 -11.40 -16.28 -5.78
CA TYR A 346 -11.03 -15.74 -7.10
C TYR A 346 -10.98 -16.80 -8.21
N ARG A 347 -10.94 -18.10 -7.86
CA ARG A 347 -11.12 -19.21 -8.80
C ARG A 347 -12.59 -19.58 -9.02
N GLY A 348 -13.52 -18.89 -8.38
CA GLY A 348 -14.96 -19.02 -8.57
C GLY A 348 -15.65 -19.99 -7.61
N VAL A 349 -15.02 -20.36 -6.49
CA VAL A 349 -15.72 -21.05 -5.39
C VAL A 349 -16.67 -20.05 -4.73
N PRO A 350 -17.95 -20.41 -4.52
CA PRO A 350 -18.90 -19.50 -3.89
C PRO A 350 -18.44 -19.09 -2.48
N GLU A 351 -18.49 -17.81 -2.17
CA GLU A 351 -18.06 -17.24 -0.88
C GLU A 351 -18.73 -17.97 0.33
N GLY A 352 -20.00 -18.31 0.25
CA GLY A 352 -20.71 -19.03 1.31
C GLY A 352 -20.24 -20.49 1.55
N GLU A 353 -19.30 -21.00 0.77
CA GLU A 353 -18.65 -22.31 0.93
C GLU A 353 -17.23 -22.19 1.51
N LEU A 354 -16.72 -20.95 1.67
CA LEU A 354 -15.38 -20.64 2.15
C LEU A 354 -15.38 -20.27 3.64
N GLY A 355 -14.22 -20.36 4.26
CA GLY A 355 -13.94 -19.83 5.59
C GLY A 355 -13.67 -18.33 5.55
N THR A 356 -12.89 -17.85 6.51
CA THR A 356 -12.48 -16.43 6.56
C THR A 356 -11.58 -16.07 5.39
N LEU A 357 -11.69 -14.84 4.92
CA LEU A 357 -10.92 -14.30 3.78
C LEU A 357 -9.90 -13.24 4.21
N GLU A 358 -10.00 -12.78 5.45
CA GLU A 358 -9.17 -11.73 6.03
C GLU A 358 -8.20 -12.26 7.08
N LEU A 359 -7.17 -11.44 7.34
CA LEU A 359 -6.22 -11.62 8.42
C LEU A 359 -6.41 -10.49 9.44
N ASN A 360 -6.85 -10.81 10.65
CA ASN A 360 -7.16 -9.81 11.67
C ASN A 360 -5.96 -9.52 12.58
N ARG A 361 -4.79 -9.33 11.99
CA ARG A 361 -3.54 -8.95 12.65
C ARG A 361 -2.59 -8.21 11.69
N PRO A 362 -1.66 -7.40 12.17
CA PRO A 362 -0.46 -7.05 11.40
C PRO A 362 0.35 -8.30 11.05
N SER A 363 1.23 -8.21 10.10
CA SER A 363 2.19 -9.28 9.78
C SER A 363 3.36 -9.24 10.75
N VAL A 364 3.98 -8.07 10.84
CA VAL A 364 5.15 -7.79 11.69
C VAL A 364 5.06 -6.37 12.24
N ALA A 365 5.91 -6.05 13.19
CA ALA A 365 6.15 -4.70 13.66
C ALA A 365 7.51 -4.19 13.17
N ALA A 366 7.61 -2.89 12.95
CA ALA A 366 8.87 -2.21 12.68
C ALA A 366 8.84 -0.83 13.34
N LYS A 367 10.02 -0.22 13.52
CA LYS A 367 10.08 1.11 14.09
C LYS A 367 9.26 2.09 13.26
N GLY A 368 8.28 2.72 13.90
CA GLY A 368 7.37 3.70 13.34
C GLY A 368 7.32 5.03 14.10
N ASN A 369 8.15 5.23 15.13
CA ASN A 369 8.21 6.48 15.87
C ASN A 369 9.60 7.09 15.80
N ASP A 370 9.70 8.41 15.58
CA ASP A 370 10.96 9.16 15.45
C ASP A 370 11.94 8.58 14.39
N VAL A 371 11.57 8.44 13.10
CA VAL A 371 12.43 8.01 11.98
C VAL A 371 12.95 9.19 11.19
N MET A 372 14.24 9.26 11.05
CA MET A 372 14.90 10.20 10.16
C MET A 372 14.93 9.63 8.73
N SER A 373 14.41 10.37 7.78
CA SER A 373 14.50 10.02 6.37
C SER A 373 14.55 11.26 5.47
N THR A 374 14.64 11.03 4.16
CA THR A 374 14.79 12.10 3.16
C THR A 374 13.57 13.03 3.14
N LEU A 375 13.85 14.33 3.19
CA LEU A 375 12.83 15.38 3.13
C LEU A 375 13.42 16.66 2.54
N ASN A 376 12.70 17.30 1.63
CA ASN A 376 13.18 18.54 1.01
C ASN A 376 12.72 19.75 1.81
N PRO A 377 13.60 20.74 2.11
CA PRO A 377 13.23 21.96 2.84
C PRO A 377 12.10 22.78 2.18
N ALA A 378 11.78 22.53 0.92
CA ALA A 378 10.67 23.17 0.23
C ALA A 378 9.31 22.46 0.43
N GLN A 379 9.30 21.26 1.01
CA GLN A 379 8.09 20.49 1.27
C GLN A 379 7.40 20.95 2.57
N PRO A 380 6.05 20.91 2.62
CA PRO A 380 5.30 21.41 3.78
C PRO A 380 5.63 20.69 5.10
N LEU A 381 5.89 19.38 5.08
CA LEU A 381 6.21 18.61 6.28
C LEU A 381 7.54 19.03 6.89
N TRP A 382 8.54 19.38 6.10
CA TRP A 382 9.80 19.91 6.62
C TRP A 382 9.63 21.15 7.49
N ALA A 383 8.62 21.98 7.23
CA ALA A 383 8.34 23.19 8.02
C ALA A 383 7.78 22.89 9.41
N LEU A 384 7.42 21.65 9.71
CA LEU A 384 6.94 21.20 11.02
C LEU A 384 8.07 20.61 11.87
N GLU A 385 9.24 20.37 11.25
CA GLU A 385 10.40 19.80 11.90
C GLU A 385 11.13 20.84 12.78
N ASP A 386 11.58 20.38 13.94
CA ASP A 386 12.42 21.16 14.86
C ASP A 386 13.94 20.90 14.63
N ASP A 387 14.28 20.05 13.64
CA ASP A 387 15.64 19.65 13.34
C ASP A 387 16.27 20.59 12.28
N ASP A 388 17.55 20.90 12.42
CA ASP A 388 18.30 21.78 11.50
C ASP A 388 18.97 20.99 10.35
N GLU A 389 18.70 19.65 10.24
CA GLU A 389 19.30 18.79 9.20
C GLU A 389 18.70 19.09 7.82
N LEU A 390 19.56 19.59 6.92
CA LEU A 390 19.15 19.87 5.56
C LEU A 390 18.93 18.56 4.79
N TYR A 391 17.84 18.42 4.08
CA TYR A 391 17.40 17.26 3.30
C TYR A 391 16.84 16.08 4.11
N TYR A 392 16.69 16.21 5.42
CA TYR A 392 16.11 15.15 6.26
C TYR A 392 15.08 15.74 7.20
N GLY A 393 14.25 14.89 7.73
CA GLY A 393 13.27 15.21 8.74
C GLY A 393 12.81 13.99 9.50
N LEU A 394 12.35 14.23 10.71
CA LEU A 394 11.80 13.25 11.62
C LEU A 394 10.28 13.15 11.41
N MET A 395 9.71 11.92 11.36
CA MET A 395 8.26 11.68 11.27
C MET A 395 7.84 10.42 12.07
N SER A 396 6.55 10.17 12.57
CA SER A 396 6.04 9.00 13.33
C SER A 396 4.70 8.44 12.84
N GLY A 397 4.50 7.15 12.60
CA GLY A 397 3.31 6.44 12.11
C GLY A 397 3.63 5.10 11.53
N THR A 398 2.62 4.33 11.35
CA THR A 398 2.74 3.07 10.61
C THR A 398 3.19 3.30 9.16
N SER A 399 2.99 4.51 8.62
CA SER A 399 3.48 4.93 7.31
C SER A 399 4.99 4.87 7.16
N MET A 400 5.73 4.96 8.26
CA MET A 400 7.19 4.88 8.30
C MET A 400 7.66 3.48 8.60
N ALA A 401 6.95 2.76 9.46
CA ALA A 401 7.21 1.34 9.71
C ALA A 401 7.07 0.50 8.42
N ASN A 402 6.08 0.80 7.59
CA ASN A 402 5.86 0.09 6.34
C ASN A 402 7.05 0.16 5.36
N PRO A 403 7.60 1.32 4.99
CA PRO A 403 8.75 1.37 4.07
C PRO A 403 10.02 0.76 4.69
N VAL A 404 10.18 0.76 6.02
CA VAL A 404 11.23 0.01 6.69
C VAL A 404 11.10 -1.49 6.40
N ALA A 405 9.92 -2.08 6.63
CA ALA A 405 9.68 -3.49 6.32
C ALA A 405 9.74 -3.78 4.81
N ALA A 406 9.30 -2.85 3.95
CA ALA A 406 9.42 -2.98 2.50
C ALA A 406 10.89 -3.02 2.04
N GLY A 407 11.75 -2.22 2.65
CA GLY A 407 13.19 -2.27 2.39
C GLY A 407 13.85 -3.55 2.91
N CYS A 408 13.42 -4.07 4.08
CA CYS A 408 13.86 -5.39 4.56
C CYS A 408 13.43 -6.50 3.58
N ALA A 409 12.21 -6.44 3.04
CA ALA A 409 11.77 -7.38 2.00
C ALA A 409 12.64 -7.29 0.73
N ALA A 410 13.05 -6.07 0.34
CA ALA A 410 13.96 -5.88 -0.79
C ALA A 410 15.33 -6.51 -0.55
N LEU A 411 15.87 -6.47 0.68
CA LEU A 411 17.13 -7.16 1.04
C LEU A 411 16.99 -8.69 0.95
N VAL A 412 15.85 -9.26 1.39
CA VAL A 412 15.56 -10.70 1.26
C VAL A 412 15.51 -11.12 -0.22
N ILE A 413 14.83 -10.32 -1.04
CA ILE A 413 14.73 -10.55 -2.50
C ILE A 413 16.10 -10.47 -3.16
N ASP A 414 16.91 -9.45 -2.83
CA ASP A 414 18.26 -9.26 -3.33
C ASP A 414 19.16 -10.47 -3.00
N ALA A 415 19.19 -10.89 -1.75
CA ALA A 415 19.99 -12.03 -1.29
C ALA A 415 19.57 -13.33 -1.98
N TYR A 416 18.28 -13.59 -2.07
CA TYR A 416 17.77 -14.80 -2.72
C TYR A 416 18.13 -14.82 -4.21
N TYR A 417 17.93 -13.70 -4.93
CA TYR A 417 18.24 -13.59 -6.35
C TYR A 417 19.74 -13.73 -6.61
N GLU A 418 20.61 -13.05 -5.85
CA GLU A 418 22.07 -13.12 -6.02
C GLU A 418 22.60 -14.55 -5.86
N ARG A 419 21.98 -15.34 -4.96
CA ARG A 419 22.43 -16.70 -4.67
C ARG A 419 21.83 -17.76 -5.59
N HIS A 420 20.58 -17.57 -6.05
CA HIS A 420 19.80 -18.60 -6.73
C HIS A 420 19.49 -18.26 -8.18
N GLY A 421 19.60 -16.98 -8.59
CA GLY A 421 19.39 -16.53 -9.96
C GLY A 421 17.92 -16.53 -10.39
N GLU A 422 17.00 -16.54 -9.44
CA GLU A 422 15.55 -16.42 -9.62
C GLU A 422 14.95 -15.63 -8.47
N TYR A 423 13.82 -14.96 -8.71
CA TYR A 423 13.12 -14.20 -7.66
C TYR A 423 12.24 -15.14 -6.82
N PRO A 424 12.13 -14.90 -5.51
CA PRO A 424 11.24 -15.67 -4.64
C PRO A 424 9.78 -15.30 -4.88
N ASP A 425 8.87 -16.24 -4.58
CA ASP A 425 7.44 -15.91 -4.54
C ASP A 425 7.16 -14.88 -3.43
N PRO A 426 6.29 -13.87 -3.65
CA PRO A 426 5.99 -12.85 -2.64
C PRO A 426 5.55 -13.42 -1.29
N ILE A 427 4.80 -14.50 -1.31
CA ILE A 427 4.33 -15.13 -0.06
C ILE A 427 5.46 -15.76 0.75
N ASP A 428 6.49 -16.29 0.08
CA ASP A 428 7.65 -16.89 0.74
C ASP A 428 8.51 -15.81 1.41
N VAL A 429 8.57 -14.59 0.83
CA VAL A 429 9.21 -13.44 1.46
C VAL A 429 8.43 -13.00 2.70
N ILE A 430 7.09 -12.90 2.59
CA ILE A 430 6.23 -12.55 3.73
C ILE A 430 6.39 -13.55 4.87
N THR A 431 6.26 -14.85 4.59
CA THR A 431 6.39 -15.90 5.61
C THR A 431 7.79 -15.97 6.21
N THR A 432 8.84 -15.63 5.43
CA THR A 432 10.20 -15.56 5.95
C THR A 432 10.37 -14.40 6.92
N LEU A 433 9.85 -13.21 6.58
CA LEU A 433 9.87 -12.07 7.50
C LEU A 433 9.05 -12.33 8.78
N GLU A 434 7.90 -13.00 8.67
CA GLU A 434 7.12 -13.41 9.85
C GLU A 434 7.85 -14.48 10.68
N ALA A 435 8.40 -15.52 10.06
CA ALA A 435 9.06 -16.63 10.77
C ALA A 435 10.40 -16.24 11.44
N THR A 436 10.99 -15.13 11.03
CA THR A 436 12.25 -14.61 11.59
C THR A 436 12.07 -13.39 12.49
N ALA A 437 10.83 -12.90 12.62
CA ALA A 437 10.51 -11.76 13.48
C ALA A 437 10.77 -12.12 14.95
N ASP A 438 11.23 -11.13 15.73
CA ASP A 438 11.49 -11.29 17.16
C ASP A 438 10.23 -10.99 17.98
N ALA A 439 9.55 -12.04 18.43
CA ALA A 439 8.36 -11.93 19.27
C ALA A 439 8.64 -11.41 20.69
N ALA A 440 9.90 -11.48 21.13
CA ALA A 440 10.33 -11.07 22.47
C ALA A 440 11.11 -9.75 22.46
N ALA A 441 11.09 -9.02 21.34
CA ALA A 441 11.89 -7.80 21.16
C ALA A 441 11.66 -6.74 22.25
N ALA A 442 10.42 -6.62 22.74
CA ALA A 442 10.03 -5.67 23.78
C ALA A 442 10.01 -6.27 25.20
N ASP A 443 10.43 -7.52 25.41
CA ASP A 443 10.38 -8.21 26.70
C ASP A 443 11.19 -7.49 27.78
N GLY A 444 10.52 -7.23 28.90
CA GLY A 444 11.16 -6.66 30.09
C GLY A 444 11.33 -5.14 30.06
N LEU A 445 10.73 -4.46 29.10
CA LEU A 445 10.62 -3.00 29.10
C LEU A 445 9.69 -2.53 30.22
N GLU A 446 10.02 -1.43 30.89
CA GLU A 446 9.06 -0.75 31.76
C GLU A 446 8.12 0.06 30.86
N GLU A 447 6.81 -0.10 31.05
CA GLU A 447 5.78 0.70 30.36
C GLU A 447 6.02 2.19 30.59
N SER A 448 6.76 2.82 29.70
CA SER A 448 7.02 4.26 29.77
C SER A 448 6.21 5.05 28.73
N ASP A 449 5.97 4.48 27.55
CA ASP A 449 5.28 5.16 26.43
C ASP A 449 4.95 4.12 25.33
N GLY A 450 3.92 3.30 25.51
CA GLY A 450 3.52 2.24 24.60
C GLY A 450 3.33 0.89 25.27
N THR A 451 3.00 -0.16 24.49
CA THR A 451 2.76 -1.52 24.99
C THR A 451 3.96 -2.41 24.74
N ALA A 452 4.57 -2.93 25.80
CA ALA A 452 5.70 -3.88 25.71
C ALA A 452 5.25 -5.32 25.43
N ASP A 453 4.01 -5.68 25.79
CA ASP A 453 3.48 -7.01 25.56
C ASP A 453 3.06 -7.17 24.09
N TYR A 454 3.86 -7.90 23.32
CA TYR A 454 3.49 -8.28 21.96
C TYR A 454 2.39 -9.33 21.96
N THR A 455 1.40 -9.14 21.08
CA THR A 455 0.35 -10.09 20.79
C THR A 455 0.19 -10.24 19.27
N ALA A 456 -0.40 -11.34 18.83
CA ALA A 456 -0.70 -11.49 17.41
C ALA A 456 -1.51 -10.30 16.87
N ALA A 457 -2.44 -9.76 17.67
CA ALA A 457 -3.29 -8.64 17.28
C ALA A 457 -2.54 -7.30 17.14
N ASN A 458 -1.46 -7.05 17.89
CA ASN A 458 -0.75 -5.76 17.85
C ASN A 458 0.59 -5.77 17.13
N ALA A 459 1.33 -6.90 17.14
CA ALA A 459 2.66 -7.04 16.55
C ALA A 459 2.75 -8.13 15.48
N GLY A 460 1.72 -8.95 15.31
CA GLY A 460 1.77 -10.09 14.41
C GLY A 460 2.74 -11.15 14.89
N ALA A 461 3.76 -11.46 14.08
CA ALA A 461 4.83 -12.38 14.44
C ALA A 461 5.95 -11.74 15.30
N GLY A 462 5.94 -10.41 15.45
CA GLY A 462 6.94 -9.69 16.23
C GLY A 462 7.69 -8.62 15.44
N TYR A 463 8.80 -8.14 15.97
CA TYR A 463 9.64 -7.12 15.36
C TYR A 463 10.47 -7.69 14.22
N VAL A 464 10.47 -7.02 13.06
CA VAL A 464 11.17 -7.49 11.86
C VAL A 464 12.69 -7.59 12.08
N ASP A 465 13.29 -8.74 11.74
CA ASP A 465 14.73 -8.99 11.76
C ASP A 465 15.23 -9.25 10.33
N ALA A 466 15.80 -8.22 9.72
CA ALA A 466 16.29 -8.29 8.34
C ALA A 466 17.45 -9.26 8.20
N LEU A 467 18.36 -9.33 9.18
CA LEU A 467 19.51 -10.23 9.08
C LEU A 467 19.08 -11.69 9.14
N ALA A 468 18.22 -12.08 10.08
CA ALA A 468 17.73 -13.44 10.18
C ALA A 468 16.93 -13.87 8.93
N ALA A 469 16.16 -12.95 8.33
CA ALA A 469 15.45 -13.21 7.09
C ALA A 469 16.39 -13.36 5.88
N VAL A 470 17.43 -12.52 5.79
CA VAL A 470 18.44 -12.58 4.73
C VAL A 470 19.32 -13.82 4.84
N GLU A 471 19.71 -14.25 6.05
CA GLU A 471 20.43 -15.51 6.27
C GLU A 471 19.66 -16.70 5.66
N ARG A 472 18.34 -16.76 5.85
CA ARG A 472 17.51 -17.81 5.22
C ARG A 472 17.45 -17.69 3.71
N ALA A 473 17.32 -16.47 3.19
CA ALA A 473 17.31 -16.23 1.75
C ALA A 473 18.63 -16.61 1.07
N GLU A 474 19.76 -16.28 1.70
CA GLU A 474 21.08 -16.64 1.23
C GLU A 474 21.27 -18.17 1.14
N ASP A 475 20.74 -18.92 2.13
CA ASP A 475 20.80 -20.39 2.16
C ASP A 475 19.75 -21.06 1.24
N GLY A 476 18.77 -20.30 0.70
CA GLY A 476 17.66 -20.81 -0.10
C GLY A 476 16.60 -21.56 0.73
N GLU A 477 16.55 -21.28 2.02
CA GLU A 477 15.64 -21.90 2.99
C GLU A 477 14.56 -20.92 3.44
N LEU A 478 13.83 -20.30 2.46
CA LEU A 478 12.70 -19.43 2.76
C LEU A 478 11.66 -20.15 3.60
N ALA A 479 11.05 -19.44 4.53
CA ALA A 479 10.13 -20.03 5.49
C ALA A 479 8.78 -20.41 4.87
N THR A 480 8.17 -21.43 5.45
CA THR A 480 6.81 -21.86 5.15
C THR A 480 5.87 -21.39 6.25
N PHE A 481 4.56 -21.43 5.99
CA PHE A 481 3.54 -21.07 7.00
C PHE A 481 3.64 -21.88 8.31
N ASP A 482 4.19 -23.13 8.26
CA ASP A 482 4.34 -23.98 9.46
C ASP A 482 5.47 -23.53 10.39
N GLU A 483 6.27 -22.56 9.96
CA GLU A 483 7.41 -22.02 10.72
C GLU A 483 7.13 -20.62 11.29
N VAL A 484 5.95 -20.07 11.01
CA VAL A 484 5.54 -18.76 11.56
C VAL A 484 4.95 -18.97 12.94
N ASP A 485 5.65 -18.47 13.95
CA ASP A 485 5.16 -18.38 15.32
C ASP A 485 4.63 -16.95 15.57
N LEU A 486 3.43 -16.84 16.09
CA LEU A 486 2.85 -15.54 16.43
C LEU A 486 3.20 -15.16 17.87
N ALA A 487 3.30 -13.86 18.13
CA ALA A 487 3.45 -13.37 19.48
C ALA A 487 2.28 -13.85 20.35
N ASP A 488 2.52 -14.29 21.59
CA ASP A 488 1.59 -14.82 22.60
C ASP A 488 1.02 -16.27 22.39
N GLU A 489 1.46 -17.00 21.37
CA GLU A 489 1.04 -18.41 21.14
C GLU A 489 1.91 -19.47 21.88
N GLU A 490 2.63 -19.13 22.97
CA GLU A 490 3.37 -20.12 23.79
C GLU A 490 2.52 -20.94 24.77
#